data_f949b32403a23e0ee26948a92da23b16
#
_entry.id   f949b32403a23e0ee26948a92da23b16
#
_cell.length_a   1.000
_cell.length_b   1.000
_cell.length_c   1.000
_cell.angle_alpha   90.00
_cell.angle_beta   90.00
_cell.angle_gamma   90.00
#
_symmetry.space_group_name_H-M   'P 1'
#
loop_
_entity.id
_entity.type
_entity.pdbx_description
1 polymer ?
#
loop_
_entity_poly.entity_id
_entity_poly.type
_entity_poly.pdbx_seq_one_letter_code
_entity_poly.pdbx_strand_id
1 'polypeptide(L)'
;YIHENIVYSVPTICQHAGALGIANRKTICPPLYEEYKERMYLAYERLKKLKHVEVLKPQGTFYIFPKISVPGMTTKEVLKEILEKTHVNLIDGEAFGPAGKGFIRIAVTVNKDKINEAFDRIENLEIFKK
;
A
#
# COMPACT_ATOMS: atom_id res chain seq x y z
N TYR A 1 21.07 14.34 18.76
CA TYR A 1 21.88 13.51 19.69
C TYR A 1 21.50 12.02 19.66
N ILE A 2 20.21 11.62 19.65
CA ILE A 2 19.83 10.18 19.64
C ILE A 2 20.27 9.53 18.31
N HIS A 3 20.07 10.19 17.20
CA HIS A 3 20.40 9.68 15.86
C HIS A 3 21.91 9.48 15.68
N GLU A 4 22.72 10.40 16.17
CA GLU A 4 24.20 10.32 16.16
C GLU A 4 24.74 9.10 16.90
N ASN A 5 24.07 8.68 17.99
CA ASN A 5 24.47 7.51 18.79
C ASN A 5 24.03 6.16 18.18
N ILE A 6 23.07 6.17 17.26
CA ILE A 6 22.55 4.95 16.60
C ILE A 6 23.18 4.76 15.21
N VAL A 7 23.33 5.85 14.45
CA VAL A 7 23.86 5.82 13.09
C VAL A 7 24.95 6.88 12.96
N TYR A 8 26.21 6.45 12.98
CA TYR A 8 27.38 7.35 12.93
C TYR A 8 27.40 8.21 11.68
N SER A 9 27.15 7.63 10.52
CA SER A 9 27.08 8.35 9.24
C SER A 9 26.36 7.51 8.20
N VAL A 10 25.70 8.18 7.27
CA VAL A 10 25.14 7.52 6.09
C VAL A 10 26.30 7.01 5.22
N PRO A 11 26.25 5.76 4.68
CA PRO A 11 27.28 5.25 3.79
C PRO A 11 27.56 6.21 2.62
N THR A 12 28.81 6.42 2.28
CA THR A 12 29.22 7.41 1.27
C THR A 12 28.53 7.22 -0.08
N ILE A 13 28.32 5.96 -0.51
CA ILE A 13 27.60 5.66 -1.74
C ILE A 13 26.16 6.17 -1.71
N CYS A 14 25.48 6.07 -0.56
CA CYS A 14 24.13 6.59 -0.40
C CYS A 14 24.09 8.13 -0.44
N GLN A 15 25.12 8.79 0.10
CA GLN A 15 25.25 10.25 0.03
C GLN A 15 25.43 10.71 -1.42
N HIS A 16 26.30 10.06 -2.18
CA HIS A 16 26.49 10.36 -3.61
C HIS A 16 25.22 10.08 -4.42
N ALA A 17 24.57 8.94 -4.20
CA ALA A 17 23.31 8.61 -4.87
C ALA A 17 22.21 9.63 -4.53
N GLY A 18 22.09 10.05 -3.28
CA GLY A 18 21.15 11.08 -2.85
C GLY A 18 21.42 12.44 -3.51
N ALA A 19 22.67 12.86 -3.55
CA ALA A 19 23.08 14.11 -4.20
C ALA A 19 22.75 14.09 -5.71
N LEU A 20 23.06 13.00 -6.41
CA LEU A 20 22.71 12.80 -7.81
C LEU A 20 21.20 12.76 -8.05
N GLY A 21 20.45 12.08 -7.18
CA GLY A 21 18.98 12.02 -7.23
C GLY A 21 18.35 13.40 -7.09
N ILE A 22 18.81 14.21 -6.14
CA ILE A 22 18.34 15.58 -5.95
C ILE A 22 18.70 16.47 -7.15
N ALA A 23 19.95 16.38 -7.64
CA ALA A 23 20.41 17.16 -8.81
C ALA A 23 19.55 16.85 -10.06
N ASN A 24 19.18 15.60 -10.26
CA ASN A 24 18.43 15.14 -11.43
C ASN A 24 16.93 14.97 -11.18
N ARG A 25 16.38 15.50 -10.07
CA ARG A 25 14.99 15.29 -9.68
C ARG A 25 13.95 15.68 -10.75
N LYS A 26 14.25 16.70 -11.55
CA LYS A 26 13.35 17.16 -12.62
C LYS A 26 13.19 16.14 -13.75
N THR A 27 14.16 15.26 -13.92
CA THR A 27 14.13 14.19 -14.93
C THR A 27 13.63 12.88 -14.32
N ILE A 28 14.01 12.59 -13.07
CA ILE A 28 13.72 11.31 -12.40
C ILE A 28 12.29 11.27 -11.82
N CYS A 29 11.86 12.36 -11.16
CA CYS A 29 10.59 12.35 -10.44
C CYS A 29 9.34 12.29 -11.32
N PRO A 30 9.23 13.00 -12.47
CA PRO A 30 8.00 12.97 -13.25
C PRO A 30 7.58 11.58 -13.73
N PRO A 31 8.43 10.76 -14.35
CA PRO A 31 8.04 9.42 -14.78
C PRO A 31 7.68 8.51 -13.60
N LEU A 32 8.38 8.61 -12.47
CA LEU A 32 8.04 7.86 -11.25
C LEU A 32 6.67 8.29 -10.69
N TYR A 33 6.40 9.59 -10.68
CA TYR A 33 5.12 10.12 -10.21
C TYR A 33 3.95 9.59 -11.04
N GLU A 34 4.02 9.64 -12.37
CA GLU A 34 2.95 9.14 -13.25
C GLU A 34 2.77 7.63 -13.11
N GLU A 35 3.85 6.85 -13.01
CA GLU A 35 3.79 5.40 -12.79
C GLU A 35 3.07 5.05 -11.49
N TYR A 36 3.43 5.70 -10.37
CA TYR A 36 2.78 5.44 -9.09
C TYR A 36 1.35 5.96 -9.04
N LYS A 37 1.06 7.07 -9.68
CA LYS A 37 -0.29 7.62 -9.81
C LYS A 37 -1.21 6.63 -10.53
N GLU A 38 -0.77 6.05 -11.63
CA GLU A 38 -1.54 5.03 -12.37
C GLU A 38 -1.79 3.78 -11.51
N ARG A 39 -0.78 3.28 -10.81
CA ARG A 39 -0.92 2.13 -9.90
C ARG A 39 -1.89 2.42 -8.75
N MET A 40 -1.81 3.61 -8.17
CA MET A 40 -2.69 4.06 -7.10
C MET A 40 -4.15 4.14 -7.57
N TYR A 41 -4.41 4.73 -8.74
CA TYR A 41 -5.76 4.80 -9.29
C TYR A 41 -6.30 3.42 -9.68
N LEU A 42 -5.47 2.55 -10.24
CA LEU A 42 -5.85 1.17 -10.52
C LEU A 42 -6.34 0.47 -9.24
N ALA A 43 -5.54 0.49 -8.18
CA ALA A 43 -5.91 -0.14 -6.92
C ALA A 43 -7.15 0.51 -6.28
N TYR A 44 -7.27 1.85 -6.33
CA TYR A 44 -8.44 2.58 -5.86
C TYR A 44 -9.72 2.16 -6.57
N GLU A 45 -9.73 2.08 -7.90
CA GLU A 45 -10.90 1.69 -8.68
C GLU A 45 -11.28 0.21 -8.46
N ARG A 46 -10.31 -0.67 -8.17
CA ARG A 46 -10.57 -2.06 -7.81
C ARG A 46 -11.19 -2.15 -6.40
N LEU A 47 -10.63 -1.44 -5.42
CA LEU A 47 -11.14 -1.41 -4.04
C LEU A 47 -12.58 -0.90 -3.93
N LYS A 48 -12.96 0.10 -4.71
CA LYS A 48 -14.34 0.63 -4.74
C LYS A 48 -15.39 -0.39 -5.14
N LYS A 49 -15.01 -1.45 -5.84
CA LYS A 49 -15.95 -2.49 -6.30
C LYS A 49 -16.20 -3.55 -5.23
N LEU A 50 -15.32 -3.65 -4.22
CA LEU A 50 -15.43 -4.64 -3.16
C LEU A 50 -16.53 -4.27 -2.17
N LYS A 51 -17.33 -5.26 -1.77
CA LYS A 51 -18.30 -5.10 -0.69
C LYS A 51 -17.57 -4.95 0.64
N HIS A 52 -18.12 -4.18 1.57
CA HIS A 52 -17.57 -3.95 2.90
C HIS A 52 -16.22 -3.20 2.92
N VAL A 53 -15.87 -2.53 1.84
CA VAL A 53 -14.65 -1.71 1.72
C VAL A 53 -15.01 -0.26 1.46
N GLU A 54 -14.50 0.64 2.30
CA GLU A 54 -14.60 2.09 2.12
C GLU A 54 -13.21 2.64 1.84
N VAL A 55 -13.04 3.37 0.74
CA VAL A 55 -11.76 3.92 0.34
C VAL A 55 -11.88 5.36 -0.11
N LEU A 56 -11.02 6.22 0.40
CA LEU A 56 -10.91 7.61 -0.05
C LEU A 56 -10.03 7.68 -1.30
N LYS A 57 -10.35 8.64 -2.19
CA LYS A 57 -9.53 8.88 -3.37
C LYS A 57 -8.12 9.30 -2.95
N PRO A 58 -7.07 8.58 -3.38
CA PRO A 58 -5.71 8.89 -2.99
C PRO A 58 -5.26 10.24 -3.57
N GLN A 59 -4.54 11.02 -2.75
CA GLN A 59 -3.99 12.31 -3.13
C GLN A 59 -2.46 12.29 -3.26
N GLY A 60 -1.81 11.19 -2.89
CA GLY A 60 -0.36 11.05 -2.94
C GLY A 60 0.11 9.73 -2.34
N THR A 61 1.42 9.58 -2.19
CA THR A 61 2.10 8.37 -1.68
C THR A 61 1.91 7.14 -2.60
N PHE A 62 2.40 6.01 -2.19
CA PHE A 62 2.20 4.68 -2.81
C PHE A 62 1.49 3.70 -1.84
N TYR A 63 0.83 4.24 -0.83
CA TYR A 63 0.00 3.48 0.09
C TYR A 63 -1.46 3.87 -0.04
N ILE A 64 -2.36 2.87 0.00
CA ILE A 64 -3.79 3.05 0.19
C ILE A 64 -4.17 2.49 1.55
N PHE A 65 -5.07 3.17 2.25
CA PHE A 65 -5.47 2.83 3.61
C PHE A 65 -7.01 2.72 3.69
N PRO A 66 -7.62 1.68 3.07
CA PRO A 66 -9.06 1.48 3.09
C PRO A 66 -9.53 0.93 4.43
N LYS A 67 -10.77 1.29 4.80
CA LYS A 67 -11.48 0.69 5.91
C LYS A 67 -12.20 -0.57 5.44
N ILE A 68 -12.13 -1.65 6.23
CA ILE A 68 -12.82 -2.91 5.97
C ILE A 68 -13.77 -3.23 7.13
N SER A 69 -15.02 -3.57 6.81
CA SER A 69 -16.09 -3.82 7.79
C SER A 69 -16.92 -5.06 7.40
N VAL A 70 -16.26 -6.23 7.32
CA VAL A 70 -16.94 -7.50 7.03
C VAL A 70 -17.73 -7.95 8.27
N PRO A 71 -19.06 -8.19 8.17
CA PRO A 71 -19.87 -8.61 9.30
C PRO A 71 -19.36 -9.91 9.93
N GLY A 72 -19.23 -9.93 11.25
CA GLY A 72 -18.80 -11.10 12.01
C GLY A 72 -17.32 -11.41 11.96
N MET A 73 -16.49 -10.57 11.31
CA MET A 73 -15.05 -10.76 11.23
C MET A 73 -14.27 -9.53 11.73
N THR A 74 -13.21 -9.78 12.43
CA THR A 74 -12.19 -8.76 12.75
C THR A 74 -11.29 -8.50 11.54
N THR A 75 -10.61 -7.34 11.52
CA THR A 75 -9.65 -7.01 10.45
C THR A 75 -8.56 -8.07 10.32
N LYS A 76 -8.10 -8.64 11.44
CA LYS A 76 -7.08 -9.70 11.47
C LYS A 76 -7.57 -10.99 10.82
N GLU A 77 -8.82 -11.38 11.06
CA GLU A 77 -9.43 -12.55 10.42
C GLU A 77 -9.62 -12.35 8.91
N VAL A 78 -10.04 -11.14 8.49
CA VAL A 78 -10.12 -10.79 7.07
C VAL A 78 -8.73 -10.85 6.40
N LEU A 79 -7.70 -10.29 7.03
CA LEU A 79 -6.32 -10.33 6.52
C LEU A 79 -5.78 -11.75 6.43
N LYS A 80 -6.08 -12.59 7.43
CA LYS A 80 -5.72 -14.01 7.42
C LYS A 80 -6.38 -14.74 6.25
N GLU A 81 -7.67 -14.53 6.04
CA GLU A 81 -8.40 -15.14 4.92
C GLU A 81 -7.85 -14.70 3.56
N ILE A 82 -7.56 -13.40 3.40
CA ILE A 82 -6.92 -12.89 2.18
C ILE A 82 -5.57 -13.60 1.97
N LEU A 83 -4.72 -13.63 2.98
CA LEU A 83 -3.38 -14.24 2.87
C LEU A 83 -3.46 -15.73 2.51
N GLU A 84 -4.28 -16.50 3.23
CA GLU A 84 -4.37 -17.96 3.06
C GLU A 84 -4.98 -18.35 1.71
N LYS A 85 -6.01 -17.63 1.25
CA LYS A 85 -6.73 -17.98 0.02
C LYS A 85 -6.16 -17.32 -1.25
N THR A 86 -5.50 -16.17 -1.13
CA THR A 86 -5.05 -15.40 -2.30
C THR A 86 -3.54 -15.26 -2.39
N HIS A 87 -2.81 -15.58 -1.31
CA HIS A 87 -1.37 -15.35 -1.17
C HIS A 87 -0.97 -13.86 -1.34
N VAL A 88 -1.90 -12.94 -1.03
CA VAL A 88 -1.65 -11.51 -1.00
C VAL A 88 -1.45 -11.08 0.45
N ASN A 89 -0.27 -10.54 0.75
CA ASN A 89 0.05 -10.05 2.10
C ASN A 89 -0.27 -8.56 2.22
N LEU A 90 -1.14 -8.21 3.15
CA LEU A 90 -1.55 -6.85 3.47
C LEU A 90 -1.27 -6.58 4.95
N ILE A 91 -1.23 -5.32 5.36
CA ILE A 91 -0.85 -4.95 6.73
C ILE A 91 -2.06 -4.42 7.49
N ASP A 92 -2.23 -4.92 8.73
CA ASP A 92 -3.24 -4.43 9.66
C ASP A 92 -2.98 -2.96 10.00
N GLY A 93 -4.01 -2.13 9.91
CA GLY A 93 -3.92 -0.72 10.25
C GLY A 93 -3.58 -0.46 11.71
N GLU A 94 -3.95 -1.36 12.63
CA GLU A 94 -3.59 -1.25 14.05
C GLU A 94 -2.07 -1.22 14.28
N ALA A 95 -1.26 -1.78 13.37
CA ALA A 95 0.19 -1.68 13.43
C ALA A 95 0.72 -0.23 13.37
N PHE A 96 -0.12 0.72 12.93
CA PHE A 96 0.19 2.15 12.81
C PHE A 96 -0.45 2.99 13.94
N GLY A 97 -1.08 2.34 14.90
CA GLY A 97 -1.71 2.97 16.05
C GLY A 97 -3.19 2.63 16.21
N PRO A 98 -3.79 2.94 17.37
CA PRO A 98 -5.18 2.56 17.69
C PRO A 98 -6.24 3.10 16.71
N ALA A 99 -5.98 4.26 16.09
CA ALA A 99 -6.86 4.85 15.08
C ALA A 99 -6.92 4.03 13.78
N GLY A 100 -5.96 3.11 13.58
CA GLY A 100 -5.93 2.19 12.44
C GLY A 100 -6.86 0.99 12.55
N LYS A 101 -7.61 0.85 13.65
CA LYS A 101 -8.55 -0.26 13.84
C LYS A 101 -9.63 -0.27 12.75
N GLY A 102 -9.84 -1.41 12.11
CA GLY A 102 -10.76 -1.55 10.98
C GLY A 102 -10.18 -1.12 9.63
N PHE A 103 -8.93 -0.67 9.60
CA PHE A 103 -8.23 -0.31 8.36
C PHE A 103 -7.17 -1.34 7.98
N ILE A 104 -6.84 -1.37 6.71
CA ILE A 104 -5.67 -2.12 6.19
C ILE A 104 -4.78 -1.19 5.38
N ARG A 105 -3.48 -1.51 5.32
CA ARG A 105 -2.54 -0.81 4.44
C ARG A 105 -2.16 -1.67 3.25
N ILE A 106 -2.31 -1.10 2.08
CA ILE A 106 -1.91 -1.70 0.80
C ILE A 106 -0.79 -0.86 0.20
N ALA A 107 0.31 -1.50 -0.21
CA ALA A 107 1.41 -0.86 -0.93
C ALA A 107 1.34 -1.21 -2.42
N VAL A 108 1.32 -0.22 -3.31
CA VAL A 108 1.26 -0.42 -4.77
C VAL A 108 2.65 -0.34 -5.40
N THR A 109 3.65 -0.94 -4.75
CA THR A 109 5.06 -0.90 -5.20
C THR A 109 5.39 -1.88 -6.32
N VAL A 110 4.53 -2.87 -6.57
CA VAL A 110 4.67 -3.83 -7.67
C VAL A 110 4.09 -3.26 -8.97
N ASN A 111 4.39 -3.89 -10.12
CA ASN A 111 3.86 -3.45 -11.41
C ASN A 111 2.33 -3.65 -11.52
N LYS A 112 1.71 -3.02 -12.54
CA LYS A 112 0.25 -3.05 -12.74
C LYS A 112 -0.31 -4.45 -12.95
N ASP A 113 0.43 -5.35 -13.61
CA ASP A 113 -0.02 -6.72 -13.86
C ASP A 113 -0.14 -7.49 -12.55
N LYS A 114 0.84 -7.33 -11.65
CA LYS A 114 0.80 -7.94 -10.32
C LYS A 114 -0.30 -7.34 -9.43
N ILE A 115 -0.58 -6.07 -9.57
CA ILE A 115 -1.72 -5.43 -8.87
C ILE A 115 -3.02 -6.03 -9.37
N ASN A 116 -3.21 -6.15 -10.69
CA ASN A 116 -4.41 -6.77 -11.27
C ASN A 116 -4.55 -8.22 -10.82
N GLU A 117 -3.49 -9.03 -10.92
CA GLU A 117 -3.48 -10.43 -10.47
C GLU A 117 -3.89 -10.56 -8.99
N ALA A 118 -3.37 -9.68 -8.12
CA ALA A 118 -3.73 -9.68 -6.71
C ALA A 118 -5.21 -9.35 -6.49
N PHE A 119 -5.73 -8.34 -7.16
CA PHE A 119 -7.14 -7.97 -7.07
C PHE A 119 -8.08 -9.01 -7.68
N ASP A 120 -7.70 -9.66 -8.79
CA ASP A 120 -8.48 -10.74 -9.40
C ASP A 120 -8.69 -11.89 -8.39
N ARG A 121 -7.68 -12.20 -7.57
CA ARG A 121 -7.78 -13.20 -6.51
C ARG A 121 -8.64 -12.69 -5.34
N ILE A 122 -8.46 -11.46 -4.89
CA ILE A 122 -9.20 -10.86 -3.76
C ILE A 122 -10.69 -10.73 -4.09
N GLU A 123 -11.04 -10.25 -5.29
CA GLU A 123 -12.43 -10.08 -5.73
C GLU A 123 -13.22 -11.39 -5.79
N ASN A 124 -12.52 -12.52 -5.92
CA ASN A 124 -13.13 -13.85 -5.90
C ASN A 124 -13.46 -14.39 -4.51
N LEU A 125 -13.02 -13.72 -3.44
CA LEU A 125 -13.36 -14.13 -2.07
C LEU A 125 -14.84 -13.83 -1.78
N GLU A 126 -15.53 -14.79 -1.16
CA GLU A 126 -16.97 -14.67 -0.82
C GLU A 126 -17.26 -13.45 0.06
N ILE A 127 -16.32 -13.09 0.96
CA ILE A 127 -16.45 -11.95 1.87
C ILE A 127 -16.56 -10.59 1.15
N PHE A 128 -16.16 -10.51 -0.12
CA PHE A 128 -16.19 -9.29 -0.94
C PHE A 128 -17.17 -9.33 -2.11
N LYS A 129 -17.88 -10.45 -2.32
CA LYS A 129 -18.90 -10.55 -3.37
C LYS A 129 -20.15 -9.76 -3.00
N LYS A 130 -20.78 -9.14 -3.99
CA LYS A 130 -22.02 -8.37 -3.86
C LYS A 130 -23.22 -9.30 -3.73
#